data_dd4f4efbee027363dd26ed10e08b515b
#
_entry.id   dd4f4efbee027363dd26ed10e08b515b
#
_cell.length_a   1.000
_cell.length_b   1.000
_cell.length_c   1.000
_cell.angle_alpha   90.00
_cell.angle_beta   90.00
_cell.angle_gamma   90.00
#
_symmetry.space_group_name_H-M   'P 1'
#
loop_
_entity.id
_entity.type
_entity.pdbx_description
1 polymer ?
#
loop_
_entity_poly.entity_id
_entity_poly.type
_entity_poly.pdbx_seq_one_letter_code
_entity_poly.pdbx_strand_id
1 'polypeptide(L)'
;MDSQPPRFDDLRWLRRPLLLDQIIAETLALGFDMGSEPFTGELLRTLAASKPNGRFLELGTGTGLATTWLLDGMDSGSQLTSVDTDASVQEIARTFLGSDKRLNLVLEDGLDFLRNAEREIYDFVFADVMPGKYEGLEDCLRVVKPGGFYVIDDMLPQPNWPAGHPEKIPVLMDQLANDPRLAIAPMSWATGLVIAVKR
;
A
#
# COMPACT_ATOMS: atom_id res chain seq x y z
N MET A 1 29.92 -25.75 8.75
CA MET A 1 30.00 -24.26 8.73
C MET A 1 29.03 -23.77 7.68
N ASP A 2 27.81 -23.51 8.08
CA ASP A 2 26.81 -22.90 7.17
C ASP A 2 27.17 -21.43 7.03
N SER A 3 27.98 -21.12 6.02
CA SER A 3 28.17 -19.73 5.62
C SER A 3 26.87 -19.28 4.88
N GLN A 4 25.96 -18.64 5.61
CA GLN A 4 24.90 -17.92 4.92
C GLN A 4 25.55 -16.96 3.92
N PRO A 5 25.00 -16.85 2.69
CA PRO A 5 25.51 -15.89 1.74
C PRO A 5 25.45 -14.47 2.35
N PRO A 6 26.35 -13.57 2.00
CA PRO A 6 26.33 -12.22 2.50
C PRO A 6 24.96 -11.59 2.19
N ARG A 7 24.25 -11.19 3.25
CA ARG A 7 22.98 -10.47 3.09
C ARG A 7 23.29 -9.03 2.68
N PHE A 8 22.53 -8.53 1.73
CA PHE A 8 22.55 -7.11 1.39
C PHE A 8 22.10 -6.32 2.62
N ASP A 9 22.84 -5.27 2.98
CA ASP A 9 22.43 -4.36 4.07
C ASP A 9 21.46 -3.31 3.50
N ASP A 10 20.20 -3.70 3.42
CA ASP A 10 19.13 -2.90 2.79
C ASP A 10 18.92 -1.58 3.54
N LEU A 11 19.06 -1.57 4.88
CA LEU A 11 18.89 -0.38 5.70
C LEU A 11 19.91 0.71 5.38
N ARG A 12 21.12 0.34 4.98
CA ARG A 12 22.20 1.26 4.64
C ARG A 12 21.83 2.16 3.44
N TRP A 13 21.00 1.67 2.55
CA TRP A 13 20.67 2.36 1.30
C TRP A 13 19.29 3.01 1.32
N LEU A 14 18.54 2.82 2.41
CA LEU A 14 17.22 3.39 2.58
C LEU A 14 17.28 4.92 2.59
N ARG A 15 16.60 5.57 1.65
CA ARG A 15 16.47 7.03 1.58
C ARG A 15 15.09 7.43 2.04
N ARG A 16 15.00 7.91 3.27
CA ARG A 16 13.75 8.27 3.93
C ARG A 16 13.16 9.55 3.33
N PRO A 17 11.83 9.59 3.05
CA PRO A 17 11.12 10.83 2.73
C PRO A 17 11.27 11.88 3.82
N LEU A 18 11.19 13.17 3.45
CA LEU A 18 11.48 14.29 4.34
C LEU A 18 10.62 14.30 5.63
N LEU A 19 9.33 13.96 5.53
CA LEU A 19 8.39 14.03 6.65
C LEU A 19 8.24 12.71 7.41
N LEU A 20 8.88 11.63 6.95
CA LEU A 20 8.67 10.28 7.49
C LEU A 20 8.97 10.19 8.99
N ASP A 21 10.08 10.77 9.45
CA ASP A 21 10.47 10.66 10.86
C ASP A 21 9.50 11.39 11.79
N GLN A 22 8.90 12.50 11.32
CA GLN A 22 7.88 13.23 12.06
C GLN A 22 6.58 12.42 12.16
N ILE A 23 6.15 11.82 11.05
CA ILE A 23 4.95 10.95 11.02
C ILE A 23 5.17 9.73 11.93
N ILE A 24 6.36 9.11 11.90
CA ILE A 24 6.68 7.98 12.81
C ILE A 24 6.56 8.40 14.28
N ALA A 25 7.07 9.58 14.65
CA ALA A 25 6.99 10.07 16.01
C ALA A 25 5.55 10.23 16.50
N GLU A 26 4.67 10.82 15.68
CA GLU A 26 3.25 10.96 16.00
C GLU A 26 2.51 9.62 15.99
N THR A 27 2.87 8.71 15.08
CA THR A 27 2.34 7.34 15.02
C THR A 27 2.61 6.60 16.33
N LEU A 28 3.85 6.69 16.84
CA LEU A 28 4.24 6.10 18.11
C LEU A 28 3.53 6.76 19.30
N ALA A 29 3.39 8.09 19.28
CA ALA A 29 2.69 8.84 20.33
C ALA A 29 1.19 8.47 20.39
N LEU A 30 0.57 8.20 19.23
CA LEU A 30 -0.82 7.72 19.15
C LEU A 30 -0.96 6.27 19.61
N GLY A 31 0.12 5.49 19.63
CA GLY A 31 0.07 4.04 19.92
C GLY A 31 -0.48 3.21 18.77
N PHE A 32 -0.41 3.72 17.52
CA PHE A 32 -0.83 2.99 16.34
C PHE A 32 0.29 2.03 15.89
N ASP A 33 -0.01 0.73 15.80
CA ASP A 33 0.96 -0.35 15.56
C ASP A 33 0.75 -1.11 14.23
N MET A 34 -0.12 -0.59 13.35
CA MET A 34 -0.42 -1.17 12.03
C MET A 34 0.16 -0.35 10.88
N GLY A 35 1.27 0.32 11.09
CA GLY A 35 1.91 1.14 10.06
C GLY A 35 2.83 0.32 9.15
N SER A 36 2.82 0.63 7.85
CA SER A 36 3.68 -0.02 6.86
C SER A 36 5.17 0.14 7.19
N GLU A 37 5.95 -0.91 6.99
CA GLU A 37 7.39 -0.92 7.23
C GLU A 37 8.16 -0.09 6.18
N PRO A 38 9.37 0.42 6.56
CA PRO A 38 10.19 1.21 5.65
C PRO A 38 10.56 0.50 4.34
N PHE A 39 10.71 -0.81 4.35
CA PHE A 39 11.02 -1.58 3.15
C PHE A 39 9.83 -1.68 2.19
N THR A 40 8.61 -1.83 2.71
CA THR A 40 7.39 -1.67 1.92
C THR A 40 7.37 -0.28 1.28
N GLY A 41 7.62 0.75 2.08
CA GLY A 41 7.66 2.13 1.60
C GLY A 41 8.67 2.37 0.48
N GLU A 42 9.91 1.89 0.60
CA GLU A 42 10.94 2.01 -0.43
C GLU A 42 10.51 1.36 -1.76
N LEU A 43 9.85 0.20 -1.69
CA LEU A 43 9.32 -0.47 -2.86
C LEU A 43 8.18 0.34 -3.50
N LEU A 44 7.23 0.83 -2.69
CA LEU A 44 6.12 1.67 -3.16
C LEU A 44 6.64 2.91 -3.87
N ARG A 45 7.63 3.62 -3.29
CA ARG A 45 8.29 4.76 -3.90
C ARG A 45 8.89 4.43 -5.27
N THR A 46 9.63 3.32 -5.32
CA THR A 46 10.31 2.89 -6.56
C THR A 46 9.32 2.54 -7.66
N LEU A 47 8.25 1.83 -7.31
CA LEU A 47 7.18 1.49 -8.25
C LEU A 47 6.39 2.73 -8.68
N ALA A 48 6.11 3.67 -7.74
CA ALA A 48 5.43 4.93 -8.04
C ALA A 48 6.19 5.76 -9.07
N ALA A 49 7.52 5.84 -8.95
CA ALA A 49 8.37 6.55 -9.91
C ALA A 49 8.28 5.99 -11.35
N SER A 50 7.81 4.76 -11.53
CA SER A 50 7.61 4.15 -12.85
C SER A 50 6.28 4.55 -13.53
N LYS A 51 5.44 5.32 -12.87
CA LYS A 51 4.09 5.73 -13.34
C LYS A 51 3.97 7.26 -13.42
N PRO A 52 4.68 7.91 -14.34
CA PRO A 52 4.61 9.37 -14.50
C PRO A 52 3.18 9.80 -14.89
N ASN A 53 2.73 10.90 -14.29
CA ASN A 53 1.36 11.42 -14.41
C ASN A 53 0.28 10.38 -14.02
N GLY A 54 0.64 9.43 -13.16
CA GLY A 54 -0.21 8.31 -12.76
C GLY A 54 -1.32 8.71 -11.78
N ARG A 55 -2.39 7.92 -11.79
CA ARG A 55 -3.42 7.94 -10.77
C ARG A 55 -3.21 6.79 -9.81
N PHE A 56 -3.07 7.13 -8.54
CA PHE A 56 -2.77 6.20 -7.45
C PHE A 56 -3.96 6.09 -6.51
N LEU A 57 -4.20 4.90 -6.00
CA LEU A 57 -5.14 4.62 -4.92
C LEU A 57 -4.40 3.90 -3.80
N GLU A 58 -4.58 4.35 -2.58
CA GLU A 58 -4.19 3.69 -1.35
C GLU A 58 -5.43 3.36 -0.54
N LEU A 59 -5.58 2.10 -0.19
CA LEU A 59 -6.62 1.60 0.70
C LEU A 59 -5.97 1.29 2.04
N GLY A 60 -6.28 2.11 3.05
CA GLY A 60 -5.61 2.15 4.35
C GLY A 60 -4.57 3.27 4.41
N THR A 61 -5.02 4.50 4.67
CA THR A 61 -4.13 5.65 4.90
C THR A 61 -3.30 5.46 6.17
N GLY A 62 -3.93 4.93 7.22
CA GLY A 62 -3.36 4.92 8.54
C GLY A 62 -2.88 6.31 8.95
N THR A 63 -1.68 6.38 9.53
CA THR A 63 -1.03 7.65 9.89
C THR A 63 -0.31 8.33 8.71
N GLY A 64 -0.32 7.73 7.52
CA GLY A 64 0.30 8.28 6.31
C GLY A 64 1.74 7.79 6.07
N LEU A 65 2.15 6.70 6.70
CA LEU A 65 3.51 6.16 6.50
C LEU A 65 3.72 5.72 5.05
N ALA A 66 2.86 4.86 4.50
CA ALA A 66 2.96 4.45 3.10
C ALA A 66 2.65 5.60 2.14
N THR A 67 1.65 6.44 2.48
CA THR A 67 1.29 7.65 1.72
C THR A 67 2.51 8.54 1.46
N THR A 68 3.34 8.75 2.48
CA THR A 68 4.55 9.60 2.39
C THR A 68 5.58 9.05 1.39
N TRP A 69 5.75 7.72 1.33
CA TRP A 69 6.62 7.07 0.37
C TRP A 69 6.08 7.12 -1.06
N LEU A 70 4.77 6.91 -1.23
CA LEU A 70 4.12 7.05 -2.53
C LEU A 70 4.31 8.45 -3.08
N LEU A 71 4.05 9.49 -2.28
CA LEU A 71 4.24 10.90 -2.66
C LEU A 71 5.69 11.23 -3.03
N ASP A 72 6.67 10.65 -2.31
CA ASP A 72 8.11 10.86 -2.60
C ASP A 72 8.51 10.23 -3.95
N GLY A 73 7.87 9.13 -4.36
CA GLY A 73 8.11 8.48 -5.65
C GLY A 73 7.35 9.10 -6.83
N MET A 74 6.23 9.76 -6.57
CA MET A 74 5.35 10.33 -7.59
C MET A 74 5.91 11.64 -8.17
N ASP A 75 5.69 11.85 -9.46
CA ASP A 75 5.96 13.14 -10.09
C ASP A 75 4.87 14.19 -9.80
N SER A 76 5.11 15.44 -10.24
CA SER A 76 4.21 16.56 -9.99
C SER A 76 2.88 16.48 -10.77
N GLY A 77 2.78 15.65 -11.79
CA GLY A 77 1.58 15.44 -12.59
C GLY A 77 0.68 14.32 -12.08
N SER A 78 1.18 13.53 -11.13
CA SER A 78 0.46 12.41 -10.54
C SER A 78 -0.56 12.84 -9.47
N GLN A 79 -1.54 11.97 -9.19
CA GLN A 79 -2.56 12.16 -8.16
C GLN A 79 -2.69 10.90 -7.31
N LEU A 80 -2.76 11.05 -6.00
CA LEU A 80 -2.98 9.97 -5.03
C LEU A 80 -4.30 10.22 -4.30
N THR A 81 -5.20 9.24 -4.35
CA THR A 81 -6.35 9.15 -3.43
C THR A 81 -6.02 8.12 -2.37
N SER A 82 -6.11 8.52 -1.10
CA SER A 82 -5.85 7.64 0.04
C SER A 82 -7.09 7.58 0.92
N VAL A 83 -7.58 6.37 1.17
CA VAL A 83 -8.88 6.11 1.79
C VAL A 83 -8.70 5.42 3.13
N ASP A 84 -9.38 5.90 4.16
CA ASP A 84 -9.42 5.29 5.48
C ASP A 84 -10.78 5.52 6.14
N THR A 85 -11.14 4.69 7.12
CA THR A 85 -12.35 4.85 7.95
C THR A 85 -12.08 5.55 9.27
N ASP A 86 -10.83 5.59 9.73
CA ASP A 86 -10.46 6.15 11.03
C ASP A 86 -9.94 7.60 10.89
N ALA A 87 -10.82 8.54 11.21
CA ALA A 87 -10.50 9.97 11.18
C ALA A 87 -9.35 10.33 12.15
N SER A 88 -9.23 9.63 13.28
CA SER A 88 -8.24 9.96 14.30
C SER A 88 -6.83 9.58 13.86
N VAL A 89 -6.70 8.46 13.14
CA VAL A 89 -5.44 7.98 12.58
C VAL A 89 -5.08 8.81 11.34
N GLN A 90 -6.04 9.04 10.43
CA GLN A 90 -5.83 9.81 9.20
C GLN A 90 -5.49 11.29 9.47
N GLU A 91 -5.80 11.83 10.66
CA GLU A 91 -5.50 13.22 11.00
C GLU A 91 -3.99 13.50 11.03
N ILE A 92 -3.16 12.50 11.36
CA ILE A 92 -1.70 12.63 11.27
C ILE A 92 -1.28 12.82 9.80
N ALA A 93 -1.78 11.97 8.89
CA ALA A 93 -1.53 12.15 7.46
C ALA A 93 -2.01 13.53 6.97
N ARG A 94 -3.17 13.98 7.41
CA ARG A 94 -3.73 15.29 7.06
C ARG A 94 -2.85 16.43 7.54
N THR A 95 -2.34 16.35 8.75
CA THR A 95 -1.48 17.38 9.35
C THR A 95 -0.17 17.54 8.58
N PHE A 96 0.49 16.44 8.24
CA PHE A 96 1.81 16.48 7.63
C PHE A 96 1.79 16.53 6.11
N LEU A 97 0.83 15.85 5.48
CA LEU A 97 0.78 15.65 4.02
C LEU A 97 -0.35 16.42 3.33
N GLY A 98 -1.33 16.91 4.08
CA GLY A 98 -2.53 17.55 3.51
C GLY A 98 -2.29 18.81 2.68
N SER A 99 -1.08 19.42 2.74
CA SER A 99 -0.70 20.53 1.87
C SER A 99 -0.19 20.10 0.49
N ASP A 100 0.08 18.81 0.28
CA ASP A 100 0.51 18.29 -1.02
C ASP A 100 -0.71 18.24 -1.97
N LYS A 101 -0.63 19.01 -3.04
CA LYS A 101 -1.73 19.15 -4.02
C LYS A 101 -2.01 17.87 -4.82
N ARG A 102 -1.10 16.90 -4.76
CA ARG A 102 -1.26 15.59 -5.40
C ARG A 102 -2.09 14.64 -4.55
N LEU A 103 -2.26 14.92 -3.24
CA LEU A 103 -2.94 14.05 -2.28
C LEU A 103 -4.39 14.45 -2.07
N ASN A 104 -5.29 13.46 -2.16
CA ASN A 104 -6.69 13.54 -1.77
C ASN A 104 -6.95 12.52 -0.66
N LEU A 105 -7.14 12.98 0.58
CA LEU A 105 -7.52 12.14 1.72
C LEU A 105 -9.04 12.00 1.80
N VAL A 106 -9.51 10.75 1.75
CA VAL A 106 -10.93 10.39 1.77
C VAL A 106 -11.22 9.62 3.06
N LEU A 107 -12.23 10.05 3.81
CA LEU A 107 -12.72 9.34 4.98
C LEU A 107 -13.99 8.58 4.60
N GLU A 108 -13.84 7.33 4.21
CA GLU A 108 -14.91 6.47 3.71
C GLU A 108 -14.52 4.99 3.87
N ASP A 109 -15.50 4.10 3.88
CA ASP A 109 -15.24 2.66 3.78
C ASP A 109 -14.62 2.31 2.43
N GLY A 110 -13.50 1.56 2.45
CA GLY A 110 -12.75 1.23 1.24
C GLY A 110 -13.54 0.40 0.23
N LEU A 111 -14.46 -0.45 0.70
CA LEU A 111 -15.31 -1.26 -0.18
C LEU A 111 -16.38 -0.40 -0.87
N ASP A 112 -16.98 0.53 -0.14
CA ASP A 112 -17.95 1.47 -0.71
C ASP A 112 -17.27 2.43 -1.69
N PHE A 113 -16.07 2.92 -1.35
CA PHE A 113 -15.24 3.70 -2.26
C PHE A 113 -14.95 2.93 -3.56
N LEU A 114 -14.49 1.68 -3.48
CA LEU A 114 -14.19 0.85 -4.65
C LEU A 114 -15.42 0.64 -5.52
N ARG A 115 -16.59 0.35 -4.94
CA ARG A 115 -17.85 0.13 -5.67
C ARG A 115 -18.28 1.35 -6.48
N ASN A 116 -18.03 2.57 -5.95
CA ASN A 116 -18.41 3.83 -6.57
C ASN A 116 -17.35 4.37 -7.55
N ALA A 117 -16.12 3.88 -7.48
CA ALA A 117 -15.04 4.33 -8.35
C ALA A 117 -15.24 3.89 -9.80
N GLU A 118 -14.76 4.71 -10.74
CA GLU A 118 -14.79 4.39 -12.17
C GLU A 118 -13.88 3.19 -12.49
N ARG A 119 -14.26 2.47 -13.55
CA ARG A 119 -13.48 1.34 -14.07
C ARG A 119 -12.15 1.83 -14.68
N GLU A 120 -11.06 1.08 -14.42
CA GLU A 120 -9.76 1.29 -15.10
C GLU A 120 -9.25 2.73 -15.00
N ILE A 121 -9.36 3.30 -13.81
CA ILE A 121 -8.95 4.69 -13.56
C ILE A 121 -7.55 4.79 -12.93
N TYR A 122 -7.10 3.76 -12.18
CA TYR A 122 -5.85 3.79 -11.43
C TYR A 122 -4.71 3.05 -12.14
N ASP A 123 -3.56 3.71 -12.21
CA ASP A 123 -2.31 3.15 -12.70
C ASP A 123 -1.59 2.33 -11.61
N PHE A 124 -1.98 2.57 -10.36
CA PHE A 124 -1.40 1.94 -9.18
C PHE A 124 -2.45 1.86 -8.06
N VAL A 125 -2.60 0.67 -7.47
CA VAL A 125 -3.40 0.48 -6.26
C VAL A 125 -2.54 -0.21 -5.22
N PHE A 126 -2.46 0.37 -4.02
CA PHE A 126 -1.89 -0.24 -2.82
C PHE A 126 -3.02 -0.62 -1.86
N ALA A 127 -3.07 -1.87 -1.45
CA ALA A 127 -4.09 -2.40 -0.55
C ALA A 127 -3.45 -2.92 0.73
N ASP A 128 -3.69 -2.21 1.84
CA ASP A 128 -3.16 -2.49 3.18
C ASP A 128 -4.26 -2.60 4.25
N VAL A 129 -5.47 -2.91 3.81
CA VAL A 129 -6.65 -3.14 4.65
C VAL A 129 -7.46 -4.31 4.12
N MET A 130 -8.55 -4.71 4.81
CA MET A 130 -9.44 -5.80 4.35
C MET A 130 -10.11 -5.52 3.00
N PRO A 131 -10.69 -4.31 2.77
CA PRO A 131 -11.18 -3.91 1.47
C PRO A 131 -10.08 -3.93 0.40
N GLY A 132 -10.43 -4.45 -0.76
CA GLY A 132 -9.48 -4.56 -1.87
C GLY A 132 -8.57 -5.79 -1.82
N LYS A 133 -8.47 -6.47 -0.67
CA LYS A 133 -7.77 -7.76 -0.50
C LYS A 133 -8.79 -8.91 -0.38
N TYR A 134 -9.33 -9.06 0.83
CA TYR A 134 -10.23 -10.17 1.19
C TYR A 134 -11.69 -9.85 0.91
N GLU A 135 -12.01 -8.57 0.83
CA GLU A 135 -13.34 -8.05 0.55
C GLU A 135 -13.27 -7.14 -0.68
N GLY A 136 -14.11 -7.39 -1.67
CA GLY A 136 -14.15 -6.57 -2.88
C GLY A 136 -12.90 -6.68 -3.78
N LEU A 137 -12.22 -7.84 -3.83
CA LEU A 137 -11.09 -8.06 -4.73
C LEU A 137 -11.46 -7.74 -6.19
N GLU A 138 -12.62 -8.17 -6.66
CA GLU A 138 -13.10 -7.89 -8.02
C GLU A 138 -13.35 -6.39 -8.25
N ASP A 139 -13.86 -5.68 -7.25
CA ASP A 139 -14.03 -4.23 -7.33
C ASP A 139 -12.66 -3.52 -7.39
N CYS A 140 -11.68 -4.01 -6.62
CA CYS A 140 -10.32 -3.51 -6.67
C CYS A 140 -9.68 -3.76 -8.06
N LEU A 141 -9.75 -4.98 -8.57
CA LEU A 141 -9.21 -5.30 -9.90
C LEU A 141 -9.95 -4.55 -11.03
N ARG A 142 -11.22 -4.23 -10.84
CA ARG A 142 -12.00 -3.44 -11.80
C ARG A 142 -11.46 -2.03 -11.97
N VAL A 143 -11.00 -1.39 -10.89
CA VAL A 143 -10.52 0.01 -10.94
C VAL A 143 -9.08 0.12 -11.41
N VAL A 144 -8.28 -0.95 -11.37
CA VAL A 144 -6.91 -0.99 -11.91
C VAL A 144 -6.94 -0.99 -13.42
N LYS A 145 -6.14 -0.15 -14.07
CA LYS A 145 -5.93 -0.14 -15.53
C LYS A 145 -5.18 -1.38 -16.03
N PRO A 146 -5.36 -1.81 -17.28
CA PRO A 146 -4.39 -2.68 -17.93
C PRO A 146 -2.96 -2.09 -17.86
N GLY A 147 -1.97 -2.89 -17.48
CA GLY A 147 -0.60 -2.44 -17.17
C GLY A 147 -0.45 -1.74 -15.82
N GLY A 148 -1.53 -1.57 -15.07
CA GLY A 148 -1.50 -0.99 -13.72
C GLY A 148 -0.99 -1.98 -12.68
N PHE A 149 -0.35 -1.46 -11.63
CA PHE A 149 0.05 -2.22 -10.46
C PHE A 149 -1.11 -2.40 -9.48
N TYR A 150 -1.18 -3.59 -8.90
CA TYR A 150 -1.93 -3.87 -7.69
C TYR A 150 -0.95 -4.48 -6.69
N VAL A 151 -0.64 -3.74 -5.63
CA VAL A 151 0.34 -4.11 -4.59
C VAL A 151 -0.42 -4.39 -3.30
N ILE A 152 -0.12 -5.52 -2.68
CA ILE A 152 -0.80 -6.02 -1.48
C ILE A 152 0.24 -6.19 -0.39
N ASP A 153 -0.03 -5.67 0.80
CA ASP A 153 0.82 -5.84 1.99
C ASP A 153 0.26 -6.87 2.98
N ASP A 154 1.04 -7.17 4.02
CA ASP A 154 0.67 -8.06 5.12
C ASP A 154 0.33 -9.50 4.70
N MET A 155 1.17 -10.08 3.85
CA MET A 155 0.99 -11.45 3.37
C MET A 155 1.82 -12.49 4.16
N LEU A 156 2.66 -12.05 5.11
CA LEU A 156 3.37 -12.91 6.07
C LEU A 156 2.83 -12.68 7.49
N PRO A 157 2.85 -13.72 8.37
CA PRO A 157 2.32 -13.62 9.72
C PRO A 157 2.87 -12.43 10.51
N GLN A 158 1.98 -11.62 11.07
CA GLN A 158 2.30 -10.51 11.95
C GLN A 158 1.72 -10.75 13.35
N PRO A 159 2.41 -10.31 14.43
CA PRO A 159 1.96 -10.54 15.82
C PRO A 159 0.67 -9.80 16.18
N ASN A 160 0.34 -8.74 15.46
CA ASN A 160 -0.84 -7.90 15.67
C ASN A 160 -2.06 -8.30 14.81
N TRP A 161 -1.98 -9.39 14.03
CA TRP A 161 -3.10 -9.83 13.23
C TRP A 161 -4.30 -10.26 14.05
N PRO A 162 -5.52 -9.90 13.67
CA PRO A 162 -6.73 -10.41 14.31
C PRO A 162 -6.90 -11.92 14.06
N ALA A 163 -7.65 -12.58 14.94
CA ALA A 163 -8.01 -13.98 14.78
C ALA A 163 -8.69 -14.22 13.42
N GLY A 164 -8.33 -15.30 12.73
CA GLY A 164 -8.88 -15.67 11.42
C GLY A 164 -8.21 -14.95 10.24
N HIS A 165 -7.22 -14.09 10.48
CA HIS A 165 -6.48 -13.44 9.37
C HIS A 165 -5.57 -14.42 8.62
N PRO A 166 -4.79 -15.28 9.29
CA PRO A 166 -3.90 -16.23 8.60
C PRO A 166 -4.63 -17.14 7.59
N GLU A 167 -5.86 -17.53 7.88
CA GLU A 167 -6.67 -18.41 7.03
C GLU A 167 -7.11 -17.75 5.73
N LYS A 168 -7.13 -16.42 5.67
CA LYS A 168 -7.50 -15.65 4.47
C LYS A 168 -6.37 -15.62 3.43
N ILE A 169 -5.12 -15.71 3.88
CA ILE A 169 -3.94 -15.58 2.99
C ILE A 169 -3.92 -16.63 1.88
N PRO A 170 -3.99 -17.96 2.17
CA PRO A 170 -3.95 -18.96 1.11
C PRO A 170 -5.13 -18.82 0.14
N VAL A 171 -6.31 -18.42 0.63
CA VAL A 171 -7.48 -18.21 -0.22
C VAL A 171 -7.24 -17.07 -1.21
N LEU A 172 -6.73 -15.93 -0.72
CA LEU A 172 -6.39 -14.78 -1.57
C LEU A 172 -5.28 -15.16 -2.57
N MET A 173 -4.24 -15.85 -2.12
CA MET A 173 -3.13 -16.27 -2.99
C MET A 173 -3.62 -17.21 -4.11
N ASP A 174 -4.51 -18.14 -3.81
CA ASP A 174 -5.10 -19.04 -4.83
C ASP A 174 -5.94 -18.23 -5.84
N GLN A 175 -6.71 -17.25 -5.39
CA GLN A 175 -7.48 -16.37 -6.28
C GLN A 175 -6.55 -15.58 -7.21
N LEU A 176 -5.51 -14.95 -6.67
CA LEU A 176 -4.57 -14.14 -7.45
C LEU A 176 -3.75 -14.99 -8.44
N ALA A 177 -3.26 -16.16 -7.99
CA ALA A 177 -2.43 -17.04 -8.81
C ALA A 177 -3.20 -17.68 -9.98
N ASN A 178 -4.50 -17.91 -9.81
CA ASN A 178 -5.35 -18.51 -10.84
C ASN A 178 -6.08 -17.47 -11.70
N ASP A 179 -5.91 -16.17 -11.44
CA ASP A 179 -6.53 -15.12 -12.25
C ASP A 179 -5.72 -14.85 -13.54
N PRO A 180 -6.25 -15.22 -14.73
CA PRO A 180 -5.51 -15.02 -15.98
C PRO A 180 -5.29 -13.55 -16.34
N ARG A 181 -6.00 -12.63 -15.69
CA ARG A 181 -5.85 -11.19 -15.88
C ARG A 181 -4.60 -10.64 -15.21
N LEU A 182 -3.96 -11.41 -14.33
CA LEU A 182 -2.84 -10.93 -13.50
C LEU A 182 -1.53 -11.61 -13.88
N ALA A 183 -0.46 -10.86 -13.77
CA ALA A 183 0.90 -11.37 -13.61
C ALA A 183 1.33 -11.04 -12.19
N ILE A 184 1.65 -12.04 -11.36
CA ILE A 184 1.93 -11.85 -9.94
C ILE A 184 3.36 -12.20 -9.56
N ALA A 185 3.89 -11.53 -8.57
CA ALA A 185 5.17 -11.82 -7.91
C ALA A 185 4.96 -11.76 -6.39
N PRO A 186 4.74 -12.90 -5.71
CA PRO A 186 4.75 -12.95 -4.26
C PRO A 186 6.19 -12.82 -3.73
N MET A 187 6.37 -12.02 -2.68
CA MET A 187 7.67 -11.68 -2.11
C MET A 187 7.67 -11.87 -0.60
N SER A 188 8.65 -12.62 -0.09
CA SER A 188 8.95 -12.65 1.35
C SER A 188 9.83 -11.45 1.73
N TRP A 189 9.33 -10.26 1.49
CA TRP A 189 9.98 -8.97 1.73
C TRP A 189 9.13 -8.16 2.70
N ALA A 190 9.76 -7.50 3.68
CA ALA A 190 9.06 -6.78 4.74
C ALA A 190 8.00 -7.66 5.43
N THR A 191 6.77 -7.19 5.50
CA THR A 191 5.58 -7.87 6.02
C THR A 191 5.00 -8.94 5.08
N GLY A 192 5.67 -9.19 3.96
CA GLY A 192 5.17 -10.04 2.87
C GLY A 192 4.33 -9.25 1.88
N LEU A 193 4.77 -9.20 0.64
CA LEU A 193 4.15 -8.41 -0.41
C LEU A 193 3.74 -9.28 -1.59
N VAL A 194 2.67 -8.90 -2.25
CA VAL A 194 2.37 -9.39 -3.61
C VAL A 194 2.32 -8.18 -4.55
N ILE A 195 3.14 -8.23 -5.59
CA ILE A 195 3.04 -7.30 -6.70
C ILE A 195 2.28 -7.99 -7.80
N ALA A 196 1.17 -7.42 -8.22
CA ALA A 196 0.42 -7.86 -9.38
C ALA A 196 0.37 -6.77 -10.44
N VAL A 197 0.42 -7.17 -11.71
CA VAL A 197 0.17 -6.30 -12.86
C VAL A 197 -1.05 -6.83 -13.59
N LYS A 198 -2.05 -5.96 -13.80
CA LYS A 198 -3.22 -6.30 -14.63
C LYS A 198 -2.81 -6.32 -16.10
N ARG A 199 -3.13 -7.41 -16.80
CA ARG A 199 -2.87 -7.61 -18.25
C ARG A 199 -3.92 -6.93 -19.10
#